data_674b8964df62bf296e68e2b00cc1e33c
#
_entry.id   674b8964df62bf296e68e2b00cc1e33c
#
_cell.length_a   1.000
_cell.length_b   1.000
_cell.length_c   1.000
_cell.angle_alpha   90.00
_cell.angle_beta   90.00
_cell.angle_gamma   90.00
#
_symmetry.space_group_name_H-M   'P 1'
#
loop_
_entity.id
_entity.type
_entity.pdbx_description
1 polymer ?
#
loop_
_entity_poly.entity_id
_entity_poly.type
_entity_poly.pdbx_seq_one_letter_code
_entity_poly.pdbx_strand_id
1 'polypeptide(L)'
;MDKWKRMEEELKALRQQQLYREIKVIESPQRAHVRYRNRDMLMLASNSYLDLCGEERVKAYAARALAEYGTGSGGSRLTTGTNIYHIQLEEALARFKGREAAVVFNTGFAANSGVIPCLCRAGDVIYSDELNHASIIDGCRQSGAETVVYRHNDMEDLERKIQERPGRQGMIVSDGVFSMDGDIVDLPKLVELADAYGLLSMIDEAHATGVIGATGRGCEEYFHLEGRTDILMGTLSKAVGAEGGYVCGSRTLTEYLKNKARSYIFSTSLSPAAMAAAKRALELIEEEPWRVEKLQENICLFCHCLREHGVEAESETAIIPVRIGEEGMAVKVSERLMEQGFFIPAIRYPTVKRGEAMLRAALMATHTKEELSAAAAAIAEAIDYCRDC
;
A
#
# COMPACT_ATOMS: atom_id res chain seq x y z
N MET A 1 24.11 35.21 7.79
CA MET A 1 24.22 33.84 7.23
C MET A 1 22.89 33.51 6.56
N ASP A 2 22.95 33.07 5.31
CA ASP A 2 21.74 32.62 4.59
C ASP A 2 21.22 31.32 5.23
N LYS A 3 19.98 31.36 5.75
CA LYS A 3 19.34 30.25 6.46
C LYS A 3 19.01 29.09 5.51
N TRP A 4 18.94 29.33 4.21
CA TRP A 4 18.52 28.38 3.18
C TRP A 4 19.70 27.71 2.45
N LYS A 5 20.91 28.26 2.62
CA LYS A 5 22.11 27.81 1.88
C LYS A 5 22.33 26.29 1.91
N ARG A 6 22.15 25.65 3.08
CA ARG A 6 22.30 24.21 3.20
C ARG A 6 21.27 23.45 2.33
N MET A 7 20.00 23.89 2.34
CA MET A 7 18.94 23.25 1.54
C MET A 7 19.17 23.45 0.04
N GLU A 8 19.66 24.61 -0.38
CA GLU A 8 20.02 24.91 -1.78
C GLU A 8 21.15 24.01 -2.26
N GLU A 9 22.19 23.82 -1.43
CA GLU A 9 23.31 22.92 -1.71
C GLU A 9 22.84 21.46 -1.82
N GLU A 10 22.00 20.99 -0.92
CA GLU A 10 21.40 19.65 -0.96
C GLU A 10 20.52 19.45 -2.22
N LEU A 11 19.66 20.42 -2.58
CA LEU A 11 18.86 20.37 -3.80
C LEU A 11 19.72 20.37 -5.09
N LYS A 12 20.84 21.13 -5.09
CA LYS A 12 21.79 21.11 -6.19
C LYS A 12 22.47 19.75 -6.32
N ALA A 13 22.87 19.15 -5.20
CA ALA A 13 23.45 17.82 -5.19
C ALA A 13 22.46 16.75 -5.71
N LEU A 14 21.18 16.83 -5.32
CA LEU A 14 20.14 15.94 -5.86
C LEU A 14 19.99 16.05 -7.38
N ARG A 15 20.05 17.27 -7.94
CA ARG A 15 20.00 17.46 -9.40
C ARG A 15 21.25 16.89 -10.09
N GLN A 16 22.44 17.14 -9.54
CA GLN A 16 23.69 16.62 -10.08
C GLN A 16 23.77 15.09 -10.07
N GLN A 17 23.18 14.46 -9.05
CA GLN A 17 23.11 13.00 -8.92
C GLN A 17 21.91 12.39 -9.66
N GLN A 18 21.12 13.19 -10.39
CA GLN A 18 19.87 12.76 -11.04
C GLN A 18 18.84 12.14 -10.07
N LEU A 19 18.90 12.50 -8.78
CA LEU A 19 17.96 12.05 -7.75
C LEU A 19 16.83 13.03 -7.48
N TYR A 20 16.86 14.21 -8.12
CA TYR A 20 15.80 15.20 -7.98
C TYR A 20 14.46 14.65 -8.48
N ARG A 21 13.41 14.84 -7.69
CA ARG A 21 12.06 14.32 -7.98
C ARG A 21 11.16 15.46 -8.45
N GLU A 22 10.47 15.25 -9.56
CA GLU A 22 9.47 16.16 -10.08
C GLU A 22 8.07 15.61 -9.88
N ILE A 23 7.13 16.51 -9.55
CA ILE A 23 5.72 16.15 -9.42
C ILE A 23 5.14 15.96 -10.83
N LYS A 24 4.51 14.80 -11.04
CA LYS A 24 3.79 14.49 -12.29
C LYS A 24 2.30 14.82 -12.09
N VAL A 25 1.80 15.83 -12.81
CA VAL A 25 0.41 16.27 -12.69
C VAL A 25 -0.46 15.46 -13.64
N ILE A 26 -1.38 14.67 -13.08
CA ILE A 26 -2.40 13.93 -13.84
C ILE A 26 -3.60 14.85 -14.06
N GLU A 27 -4.05 14.97 -15.31
CA GLU A 27 -5.04 15.96 -15.77
C GLU A 27 -6.44 15.37 -15.97
N SER A 28 -6.67 14.15 -15.45
CA SER A 28 -7.94 13.41 -15.53
C SER A 28 -8.19 12.61 -14.25
N PRO A 29 -9.37 12.02 -14.05
CA PRO A 29 -9.57 11.03 -12.98
C PRO A 29 -8.57 9.89 -13.08
N GLN A 30 -8.21 9.28 -11.92
CA GLN A 30 -7.38 8.08 -11.86
C GLN A 30 -8.21 6.88 -12.35
N ARG A 31 -7.84 6.38 -13.54
CA ARG A 31 -8.42 5.23 -14.23
C ARG A 31 -7.31 4.48 -14.98
N ALA A 32 -7.67 3.39 -15.68
CA ALA A 32 -6.75 2.69 -16.58
C ALA A 32 -6.18 3.63 -17.65
N HIS A 33 -6.95 4.63 -18.08
CA HIS A 33 -6.48 5.71 -18.95
C HIS A 33 -6.49 7.04 -18.21
N VAL A 34 -5.39 7.78 -18.35
CA VAL A 34 -5.24 9.12 -17.76
C VAL A 34 -4.71 10.10 -18.80
N ARG A 35 -4.97 11.39 -18.58
CA ARG A 35 -4.33 12.46 -19.33
C ARG A 35 -3.12 12.98 -18.57
N TYR A 36 -1.97 13.02 -19.25
CA TYR A 36 -0.72 13.57 -18.75
C TYR A 36 -0.03 14.38 -19.85
N ARG A 37 0.29 15.65 -19.57
CA ARG A 37 0.86 16.60 -20.56
C ARG A 37 0.05 16.65 -21.86
N ASN A 38 -1.26 16.78 -21.74
CA ASN A 38 -2.23 16.79 -22.85
C ASN A 38 -2.22 15.53 -23.75
N ARG A 39 -1.71 14.39 -23.26
CA ARG A 39 -1.69 13.09 -23.98
C ARG A 39 -2.44 12.05 -23.19
N ASP A 40 -3.17 11.19 -23.87
CA ASP A 40 -3.79 10.02 -23.27
C ASP A 40 -2.73 8.94 -23.05
N MET A 41 -2.70 8.37 -21.84
CA MET A 41 -1.69 7.41 -21.39
C MET A 41 -2.38 6.20 -20.77
N LEU A 42 -1.90 5.00 -21.08
CA LEU A 42 -2.24 3.81 -20.29
C LEU A 42 -1.49 3.87 -18.94
N MET A 43 -2.24 3.88 -17.84
CA MET A 43 -1.71 4.05 -16.49
C MET A 43 -1.30 2.69 -15.91
N LEU A 44 -0.02 2.42 -15.88
CA LEU A 44 0.56 1.20 -15.31
C LEU A 44 1.40 1.50 -14.05
N ALA A 45 0.98 2.50 -13.26
CA ALA A 45 1.71 2.93 -12.06
C ALA A 45 0.79 3.24 -10.85
N SER A 46 -0.51 3.33 -11.08
CA SER A 46 -1.46 3.68 -10.02
C SER A 46 -1.75 2.48 -9.11
N ASN A 47 -1.86 2.74 -7.82
CA ASN A 47 -2.30 1.72 -6.86
C ASN A 47 -3.83 1.55 -6.80
N SER A 48 -4.59 2.14 -7.74
CA SER A 48 -6.05 1.95 -7.85
C SER A 48 -6.40 0.60 -8.49
N TYR A 49 -5.94 -0.48 -7.89
CA TYR A 49 -5.94 -1.84 -8.45
C TYR A 49 -7.29 -2.31 -8.99
N LEU A 50 -8.40 -1.89 -8.36
CA LEU A 50 -9.76 -2.25 -8.77
C LEU A 50 -10.48 -1.14 -9.58
N ASP A 51 -9.77 -0.05 -9.90
CA ASP A 51 -10.28 1.12 -10.62
C ASP A 51 -11.54 1.75 -9.99
N LEU A 52 -11.59 1.76 -8.64
CA LEU A 52 -12.71 2.31 -7.89
C LEU A 52 -12.63 3.83 -7.65
N CYS A 53 -11.45 4.45 -7.82
CA CYS A 53 -11.29 5.90 -7.68
C CYS A 53 -12.23 6.72 -8.60
N GLY A 54 -12.46 6.23 -9.80
CA GLY A 54 -13.31 6.88 -10.82
C GLY A 54 -14.70 6.26 -10.98
N GLU A 55 -15.09 5.30 -10.15
CA GLU A 55 -16.37 4.59 -10.25
C GLU A 55 -17.55 5.51 -9.96
N GLU A 56 -18.51 5.60 -10.89
CA GLU A 56 -19.64 6.54 -10.81
C GLU A 56 -20.51 6.32 -9.58
N ARG A 57 -20.73 5.07 -9.17
CA ARG A 57 -21.55 4.73 -7.98
C ARG A 57 -20.85 5.17 -6.70
N VAL A 58 -19.50 5.12 -6.64
CA VAL A 58 -18.72 5.62 -5.51
C VAL A 58 -18.80 7.14 -5.46
N LYS A 59 -18.61 7.81 -6.60
CA LYS A 59 -18.71 9.27 -6.71
C LYS A 59 -20.11 9.79 -6.34
N ALA A 60 -21.15 9.14 -6.81
CA ALA A 60 -22.54 9.52 -6.49
C ALA A 60 -22.84 9.39 -4.98
N TYR A 61 -22.34 8.33 -4.34
CA TYR A 61 -22.51 8.13 -2.90
C TYR A 61 -21.74 9.16 -2.07
N ALA A 62 -20.51 9.48 -2.49
CA ALA A 62 -19.70 10.55 -1.89
C ALA A 62 -20.35 11.93 -2.05
N ALA A 63 -20.88 12.23 -3.24
CA ALA A 63 -21.56 13.50 -3.53
C ALA A 63 -22.83 13.68 -2.65
N ARG A 64 -23.57 12.62 -2.40
CA ARG A 64 -24.69 12.63 -1.47
C ARG A 64 -24.23 12.96 -0.04
N ALA A 65 -23.20 12.30 0.46
CA ALA A 65 -22.66 12.59 1.79
C ALA A 65 -22.12 14.04 1.89
N LEU A 66 -21.51 14.55 0.82
CA LEU A 66 -21.08 15.95 0.74
C LEU A 66 -22.26 16.91 0.84
N ALA A 67 -23.37 16.64 0.13
CA ALA A 67 -24.55 17.49 0.14
C ALA A 67 -25.27 17.49 1.52
N GLU A 68 -25.29 16.36 2.21
CA GLU A 68 -25.96 16.20 3.50
C GLU A 68 -25.13 16.71 4.69
N TYR A 69 -23.81 16.50 4.69
CA TYR A 69 -22.92 16.72 5.85
C TYR A 69 -21.84 17.78 5.62
N GLY A 70 -21.73 18.33 4.41
CA GLY A 70 -20.71 19.35 4.07
C GLY A 70 -19.33 18.77 3.75
N THR A 71 -18.36 19.67 3.63
CA THR A 71 -17.02 19.37 3.09
C THR A 71 -16.01 18.80 4.09
N GLY A 72 -16.28 18.92 5.39
CA GLY A 72 -15.34 18.53 6.44
C GLY A 72 -16.03 18.08 7.72
N SER A 73 -15.27 17.48 8.62
CA SER A 73 -15.78 16.91 9.88
C SER A 73 -15.82 17.92 11.05
N GLY A 74 -15.12 19.03 10.95
CA GLY A 74 -15.11 20.12 11.96
C GLY A 74 -14.38 19.80 13.26
N GLY A 75 -13.76 18.62 13.42
CA GLY A 75 -13.06 18.24 14.65
C GLY A 75 -12.42 16.86 14.61
N SER A 76 -11.78 16.49 15.70
CA SER A 76 -11.27 15.13 15.86
C SER A 76 -12.38 14.12 16.14
N ARG A 77 -12.08 12.83 15.97
CA ARG A 77 -13.04 11.72 16.14
C ARG A 77 -13.70 11.72 17.53
N LEU A 78 -12.98 12.08 18.57
CA LEU A 78 -13.48 12.06 19.96
C LEU A 78 -14.25 13.31 20.38
N THR A 79 -14.22 14.36 19.57
CA THR A 79 -14.93 15.61 19.88
C THR A 79 -16.19 15.76 19.02
N THR A 80 -16.09 16.37 17.86
CA THR A 80 -17.22 16.67 16.97
C THR A 80 -17.09 16.01 15.59
N GLY A 81 -15.94 15.41 15.29
CA GLY A 81 -15.61 14.96 13.94
C GLY A 81 -16.12 13.56 13.56
N THR A 82 -16.82 12.85 14.45
CA THR A 82 -17.45 11.56 14.11
C THR A 82 -18.87 11.77 13.62
N ASN A 83 -19.18 11.32 12.43
CA ASN A 83 -20.53 11.25 11.87
C ASN A 83 -20.92 9.81 11.53
N ILE A 84 -22.14 9.61 11.06
CA ILE A 84 -22.69 8.27 10.78
C ILE A 84 -21.86 7.49 9.75
N TYR A 85 -21.29 8.14 8.73
CA TYR A 85 -20.47 7.47 7.71
C TYR A 85 -19.19 6.87 8.28
N HIS A 86 -18.59 7.48 9.32
CA HIS A 86 -17.46 6.89 10.02
C HIS A 86 -17.85 5.55 10.68
N ILE A 87 -18.98 5.53 11.37
CA ILE A 87 -19.45 4.33 12.09
C ILE A 87 -19.79 3.23 11.08
N GLN A 88 -20.55 3.58 10.05
CA GLN A 88 -20.94 2.62 9.00
C GLN A 88 -19.73 2.04 8.24
N LEU A 89 -18.68 2.84 8.02
CA LEU A 89 -17.45 2.37 7.41
C LEU A 89 -16.68 1.43 8.35
N GLU A 90 -16.54 1.77 9.64
CA GLU A 90 -15.91 0.89 10.63
C GLU A 90 -16.63 -0.46 10.75
N GLU A 91 -17.97 -0.45 10.75
CA GLU A 91 -18.79 -1.67 10.72
C GLU A 91 -18.59 -2.48 9.43
N ALA A 92 -18.55 -1.81 8.28
CA ALA A 92 -18.32 -2.46 6.98
C ALA A 92 -16.91 -3.10 6.91
N LEU A 93 -15.89 -2.40 7.39
CA LEU A 93 -14.52 -2.90 7.46
C LEU A 93 -14.39 -4.12 8.39
N ALA A 94 -15.00 -4.05 9.58
CA ALA A 94 -15.00 -5.15 10.54
C ALA A 94 -15.65 -6.41 9.91
N ARG A 95 -16.79 -6.24 9.26
CA ARG A 95 -17.47 -7.33 8.54
C ARG A 95 -16.64 -7.86 7.38
N PHE A 96 -16.12 -6.98 6.53
CA PHE A 96 -15.30 -7.35 5.38
C PHE A 96 -14.06 -8.15 5.77
N LYS A 97 -13.40 -7.75 6.86
CA LYS A 97 -12.20 -8.44 7.39
C LYS A 97 -12.51 -9.59 8.35
N GLY A 98 -13.79 -9.89 8.63
CA GLY A 98 -14.17 -10.93 9.57
C GLY A 98 -13.66 -10.67 10.99
N ARG A 99 -13.69 -9.40 11.44
CA ARG A 99 -13.19 -8.98 12.76
C ARG A 99 -14.31 -8.42 13.64
N GLU A 100 -14.06 -8.39 14.97
CA GLU A 100 -15.06 -7.86 15.93
C GLU A 100 -15.30 -6.37 15.77
N ALA A 101 -14.26 -5.61 15.41
CA ALA A 101 -14.33 -4.17 15.28
C ALA A 101 -13.25 -3.61 14.35
N ALA A 102 -13.48 -2.37 13.89
CA ALA A 102 -12.50 -1.58 13.15
C ALA A 102 -12.41 -0.15 13.69
N VAL A 103 -11.31 0.50 13.39
CA VAL A 103 -11.08 1.93 13.64
C VAL A 103 -10.42 2.58 12.42
N VAL A 104 -10.94 3.74 11.99
CA VAL A 104 -10.45 4.46 10.81
C VAL A 104 -9.55 5.61 11.21
N PHE A 105 -8.39 5.71 10.55
CA PHE A 105 -7.39 6.77 10.66
C PHE A 105 -7.36 7.62 9.38
N ASN A 106 -6.74 8.79 9.44
CA ASN A 106 -6.69 9.71 8.30
C ASN A 106 -5.91 9.16 7.09
N THR A 107 -4.91 8.34 7.32
CA THR A 107 -4.12 7.66 6.27
C THR A 107 -3.59 6.34 6.81
N GLY A 108 -3.14 5.44 5.91
CA GLY A 108 -2.39 4.24 6.33
C GLY A 108 -1.12 4.61 7.10
N PHE A 109 -0.42 5.67 6.69
CA PHE A 109 0.74 6.19 7.43
C PHE A 109 0.37 6.58 8.87
N ALA A 110 -0.74 7.30 9.06
CA ALA A 110 -1.23 7.70 10.37
C ALA A 110 -1.69 6.50 11.22
N ALA A 111 -2.18 5.42 10.59
CA ALA A 111 -2.52 4.19 11.28
C ALA A 111 -1.26 3.52 11.86
N ASN A 112 -0.23 3.25 11.05
CA ASN A 112 1.03 2.66 11.53
C ASN A 112 1.71 3.53 12.60
N SER A 113 1.83 4.85 12.35
CA SER A 113 2.41 5.80 13.31
C SER A 113 1.59 5.98 14.60
N GLY A 114 0.34 5.56 14.62
CA GLY A 114 -0.51 5.59 15.80
C GLY A 114 -0.54 4.26 16.56
N VAL A 115 -0.66 3.16 15.83
CA VAL A 115 -0.84 1.81 16.38
C VAL A 115 0.43 1.28 17.03
N ILE A 116 1.54 1.29 16.29
CA ILE A 116 2.80 0.72 16.77
C ILE A 116 3.27 1.37 18.08
N PRO A 117 3.40 2.72 18.18
CA PRO A 117 3.81 3.35 19.44
C PRO A 117 2.72 3.35 20.52
N CYS A 118 1.48 2.99 20.17
CA CYS A 118 0.41 2.81 21.13
C CYS A 118 0.51 1.46 21.84
N LEU A 119 0.95 0.43 21.14
CA LEU A 119 0.99 -0.95 21.62
C LEU A 119 2.35 -1.36 22.17
N CYS A 120 3.43 -0.75 21.68
CA CYS A 120 4.79 -1.02 22.14
C CYS A 120 5.44 0.25 22.73
N ARG A 121 6.28 0.08 23.75
CA ARG A 121 6.96 1.15 24.49
C ARG A 121 8.37 0.75 24.88
N ALA A 122 9.09 1.64 25.51
CA ALA A 122 10.41 1.34 26.09
C ALA A 122 10.33 0.12 27.03
N GLY A 123 11.18 -0.87 26.77
CA GLY A 123 11.18 -2.17 27.46
C GLY A 123 10.59 -3.30 26.63
N ASP A 124 9.74 -3.01 25.66
CA ASP A 124 9.22 -3.99 24.71
C ASP A 124 10.17 -4.19 23.51
N VAL A 125 9.87 -5.18 22.65
CA VAL A 125 10.62 -5.46 21.43
C VAL A 125 9.67 -5.48 20.22
N ILE A 126 10.13 -4.95 19.09
CA ILE A 126 9.42 -5.01 17.81
C ILE A 126 10.32 -5.71 16.80
N TYR A 127 9.86 -6.84 16.27
CA TYR A 127 10.51 -7.54 15.16
C TYR A 127 9.91 -7.03 13.86
N SER A 128 10.73 -6.40 13.02
CA SER A 128 10.30 -5.74 11.79
C SER A 128 11.05 -6.29 10.60
N ASP A 129 10.33 -6.64 9.52
CA ASP A 129 10.96 -7.00 8.26
C ASP A 129 11.81 -5.85 7.71
N GLU A 130 12.95 -6.15 7.08
CA GLU A 130 13.88 -5.12 6.57
C GLU A 130 13.32 -4.30 5.41
N LEU A 131 12.32 -4.81 4.69
CA LEU A 131 11.67 -4.12 3.57
C LEU A 131 10.31 -3.50 3.93
N ASN A 132 9.95 -3.49 5.21
CA ASN A 132 8.73 -2.86 5.67
C ASN A 132 8.60 -1.39 5.22
N HIS A 133 7.37 -0.98 4.97
CA HIS A 133 7.04 0.38 4.58
C HIS A 133 7.55 1.43 5.60
N ALA A 134 7.95 2.61 5.09
CA ALA A 134 8.49 3.70 5.90
C ALA A 134 7.63 4.09 7.11
N SER A 135 6.31 3.99 7.01
CA SER A 135 5.40 4.28 8.13
C SER A 135 5.50 3.28 9.29
N ILE A 136 5.82 2.01 8.99
CA ILE A 136 6.10 0.98 10.00
C ILE A 136 7.42 1.32 10.69
N ILE A 137 8.47 1.61 9.90
CA ILE A 137 9.79 2.00 10.42
C ILE A 137 9.67 3.23 11.34
N ASP A 138 8.91 4.24 10.91
CA ASP A 138 8.70 5.45 11.72
C ASP A 138 7.86 5.16 12.97
N GLY A 139 6.84 4.30 12.87
CA GLY A 139 6.08 3.83 14.02
C GLY A 139 6.94 3.09 15.04
N CYS A 140 7.84 2.21 14.58
CA CYS A 140 8.82 1.52 15.44
C CYS A 140 9.73 2.52 16.16
N ARG A 141 10.28 3.49 15.44
CA ARG A 141 11.13 4.55 16.04
C ARG A 141 10.39 5.39 17.08
N GLN A 142 9.14 5.73 16.80
CA GLN A 142 8.31 6.55 17.71
C GLN A 142 7.89 5.80 18.98
N SER A 143 7.84 4.47 18.96
CA SER A 143 7.45 3.65 20.12
C SER A 143 8.46 3.73 21.28
N GLY A 144 9.74 3.93 20.97
CA GLY A 144 10.83 3.80 21.92
C GLY A 144 11.14 2.36 22.35
N ALA A 145 10.46 1.36 21.76
CA ALA A 145 10.78 -0.05 21.93
C ALA A 145 12.09 -0.41 21.20
N GLU A 146 12.71 -1.51 21.60
CA GLU A 146 13.82 -2.06 20.84
C GLU A 146 13.32 -2.59 19.50
N THR A 147 13.80 -2.03 18.39
CA THR A 147 13.47 -2.51 17.04
C THR A 147 14.54 -3.48 16.56
N VAL A 148 14.14 -4.71 16.29
CA VAL A 148 14.98 -5.80 15.79
C VAL A 148 14.58 -6.07 14.36
N VAL A 149 15.42 -5.65 13.40
CA VAL A 149 15.16 -5.87 11.99
C VAL A 149 15.61 -7.28 11.61
N TYR A 150 14.72 -8.09 11.03
CA TYR A 150 15.06 -9.39 10.46
C TYR A 150 15.14 -9.33 8.93
N ARG A 151 15.88 -10.26 8.33
CA ARG A 151 16.05 -10.32 6.88
C ARG A 151 14.71 -10.54 6.21
N HIS A 152 14.56 -9.91 5.05
CA HIS A 152 13.32 -9.92 4.31
C HIS A 152 12.72 -11.32 4.13
N ASN A 153 11.50 -11.49 4.64
CA ASN A 153 10.68 -12.71 4.58
C ASN A 153 11.40 -14.00 5.07
N ASP A 154 12.46 -13.84 5.90
CA ASP A 154 13.26 -14.93 6.46
C ASP A 154 12.79 -15.28 7.88
N MET A 155 11.91 -16.25 7.95
CA MET A 155 11.31 -16.69 9.20
C MET A 155 12.29 -17.42 10.13
N GLU A 156 13.38 -18.00 9.60
CA GLU A 156 14.45 -18.60 10.41
C GLU A 156 15.27 -17.51 11.11
N ASP A 157 15.60 -16.44 10.39
CA ASP A 157 16.28 -15.27 10.98
C ASP A 157 15.39 -14.59 12.04
N LEU A 158 14.08 -14.49 11.78
CA LEU A 158 13.11 -13.96 12.73
C LEU A 158 13.10 -14.80 14.00
N GLU A 159 12.93 -16.13 13.90
CA GLU A 159 12.89 -17.02 15.05
C GLU A 159 14.19 -16.97 15.86
N ARG A 160 15.34 -17.00 15.20
CA ARG A 160 16.65 -16.86 15.87
C ARG A 160 16.73 -15.56 16.68
N LYS A 161 16.28 -14.43 16.11
CA LYS A 161 16.29 -13.12 16.78
C LYS A 161 15.33 -13.05 17.96
N ILE A 162 14.19 -13.74 17.88
CA ILE A 162 13.27 -13.89 19.02
C ILE A 162 13.92 -14.67 20.14
N GLN A 163 14.57 -15.80 19.84
CA GLN A 163 15.25 -16.66 20.82
C GLN A 163 16.42 -15.95 21.53
N GLU A 164 17.07 -14.99 20.89
CA GLU A 164 18.09 -14.14 21.51
C GLU A 164 17.54 -13.19 22.60
N ARG A 165 16.20 -13.05 22.71
CA ARG A 165 15.50 -12.12 23.62
C ARG A 165 14.35 -12.78 24.37
N PRO A 166 14.60 -13.85 25.14
CA PRO A 166 13.54 -14.67 25.70
C PRO A 166 12.67 -13.88 26.68
N GLY A 167 11.37 -14.14 26.62
CA GLY A 167 10.38 -13.58 27.58
C GLY A 167 10.08 -12.10 27.44
N ARG A 168 10.53 -11.45 26.36
CA ARG A 168 10.20 -10.04 26.08
C ARG A 168 8.79 -9.91 25.50
N GLN A 169 8.03 -8.95 26.01
CA GLN A 169 6.76 -8.56 25.39
C GLN A 169 7.03 -7.73 24.14
N GLY A 170 6.11 -7.77 23.18
CA GLY A 170 6.25 -6.99 21.97
C GLY A 170 5.40 -7.47 20.82
N MET A 171 5.85 -7.18 19.59
CA MET A 171 5.13 -7.57 18.38
C MET A 171 6.08 -7.97 17.24
N ILE A 172 5.53 -8.78 16.32
CA ILE A 172 6.07 -8.98 14.97
C ILE A 172 5.23 -8.12 14.03
N VAL A 173 5.87 -7.31 13.20
CA VAL A 173 5.19 -6.46 12.22
C VAL A 173 5.79 -6.65 10.83
N SER A 174 4.91 -6.83 9.83
CA SER A 174 5.31 -6.98 8.43
C SER A 174 4.28 -6.35 7.48
N ASP A 175 4.75 -5.84 6.33
CA ASP A 175 3.87 -5.70 5.17
C ASP A 175 3.33 -7.07 4.77
N GLY A 176 2.08 -7.14 4.38
CA GLY A 176 1.44 -8.37 3.88
C GLY A 176 1.79 -8.63 2.41
N VAL A 177 1.87 -7.55 1.63
CA VAL A 177 2.40 -7.51 0.26
C VAL A 177 3.38 -6.34 0.19
N PHE A 178 4.62 -6.62 -0.18
CA PHE A 178 5.68 -5.62 -0.22
C PHE A 178 5.56 -4.70 -1.43
N SER A 179 5.63 -3.41 -1.19
CA SER A 179 5.22 -2.37 -2.14
C SER A 179 6.09 -2.24 -3.39
N MET A 180 7.33 -2.74 -3.37
CA MET A 180 8.27 -2.63 -4.49
C MET A 180 8.38 -3.93 -5.28
N ASP A 181 8.54 -5.05 -4.61
CA ASP A 181 8.75 -6.35 -5.22
C ASP A 181 7.43 -7.12 -5.47
N GLY A 182 6.35 -6.76 -4.77
CA GLY A 182 5.05 -7.38 -4.94
C GLY A 182 4.93 -8.78 -4.35
N ASP A 183 5.93 -9.23 -3.61
CA ASP A 183 5.93 -10.51 -2.93
C ASP A 183 5.06 -10.51 -1.67
N ILE A 184 4.67 -11.70 -1.24
CA ILE A 184 3.73 -11.92 -0.14
C ILE A 184 4.51 -12.43 1.08
N VAL A 185 4.17 -11.92 2.26
CA VAL A 185 4.73 -12.39 3.54
C VAL A 185 4.42 -13.88 3.78
N ASP A 186 5.35 -14.63 4.39
CA ASP A 186 5.06 -15.95 4.93
C ASP A 186 4.21 -15.82 6.21
N LEU A 187 2.92 -15.49 6.01
CA LEU A 187 1.98 -15.30 7.12
C LEU A 187 1.80 -16.55 7.98
N PRO A 188 1.71 -17.79 7.41
CA PRO A 188 1.59 -19.00 8.22
C PRO A 188 2.67 -19.13 9.29
N LYS A 189 3.93 -18.95 8.89
CA LYS A 189 5.06 -19.07 9.82
C LYS A 189 5.16 -17.88 10.76
N LEU A 190 4.83 -16.68 10.30
CA LEU A 190 4.84 -15.46 11.13
C LEU A 190 3.84 -15.60 12.31
N VAL A 191 2.60 -16.02 12.05
CA VAL A 191 1.60 -16.17 13.11
C VAL A 191 1.91 -17.36 14.04
N GLU A 192 2.50 -18.44 13.51
CA GLU A 192 3.00 -19.54 14.33
C GLU A 192 4.05 -19.06 15.34
N LEU A 193 5.00 -18.25 14.89
CA LEU A 193 6.04 -17.68 15.76
C LEU A 193 5.44 -16.68 16.77
N ALA A 194 4.52 -15.82 16.34
CA ALA A 194 3.85 -14.89 17.24
C ALA A 194 3.13 -15.63 18.39
N ASP A 195 2.36 -16.67 18.05
CA ASP A 195 1.66 -17.50 19.05
C ASP A 195 2.65 -18.24 19.97
N ALA A 196 3.68 -18.86 19.40
CA ALA A 196 4.66 -19.66 20.16
C ALA A 196 5.43 -18.83 21.20
N TYR A 197 5.71 -17.57 20.88
CA TYR A 197 6.49 -16.68 21.76
C TYR A 197 5.64 -15.62 22.48
N GLY A 198 4.31 -15.65 22.35
CA GLY A 198 3.39 -14.73 23.01
C GLY A 198 3.56 -13.27 22.57
N LEU A 199 3.87 -13.05 21.31
CA LEU A 199 4.02 -11.75 20.68
C LEU A 199 2.73 -11.38 19.93
N LEU A 200 2.42 -10.08 19.85
CA LEU A 200 1.36 -9.59 18.95
C LEU A 200 1.81 -9.76 17.50
N SER A 201 0.89 -10.14 16.63
CA SER A 201 1.09 -10.15 15.17
C SER A 201 0.38 -8.96 14.52
N MET A 202 1.11 -8.17 13.73
CA MET A 202 0.57 -7.04 12.96
C MET A 202 0.95 -7.17 11.49
N ILE A 203 -0.07 -7.14 10.61
CA ILE A 203 0.12 -7.20 9.16
C ILE A 203 -0.45 -5.94 8.51
N ASP A 204 0.39 -5.25 7.72
CA ASP A 204 -0.03 -4.14 6.87
C ASP A 204 -0.51 -4.66 5.51
N GLU A 205 -1.81 -4.67 5.32
CA GLU A 205 -2.47 -5.16 4.11
C GLU A 205 -2.74 -4.06 3.07
N ALA A 206 -2.00 -2.97 3.11
CA ALA A 206 -2.21 -1.84 2.20
C ALA A 206 -2.13 -2.23 0.72
N HIS A 207 -1.34 -3.23 0.36
CA HIS A 207 -1.23 -3.78 -0.99
C HIS A 207 -1.91 -5.15 -1.16
N ALA A 208 -2.44 -5.73 -0.09
CA ALA A 208 -3.10 -7.03 -0.11
C ALA A 208 -4.62 -6.92 -0.24
N THR A 209 -5.24 -5.96 0.49
CA THR A 209 -6.70 -5.74 0.45
C THR A 209 -7.16 -5.36 -0.95
N GLY A 210 -8.14 -6.09 -1.48
CA GLY A 210 -8.67 -5.94 -2.84
C GLY A 210 -7.77 -6.55 -3.92
N VAL A 211 -6.68 -7.23 -3.54
CA VAL A 211 -5.68 -7.76 -4.48
C VAL A 211 -5.54 -9.27 -4.37
N ILE A 212 -5.33 -9.80 -3.18
CA ILE A 212 -5.15 -11.24 -2.93
C ILE A 212 -6.27 -11.81 -2.05
N GLY A 213 -6.40 -13.14 -2.08
CA GLY A 213 -7.54 -13.85 -1.53
C GLY A 213 -8.68 -13.95 -2.55
N ALA A 214 -9.52 -14.96 -2.43
CA ALA A 214 -10.58 -15.27 -3.40
C ALA A 214 -11.61 -14.14 -3.56
N THR A 215 -11.86 -13.37 -2.49
CA THR A 215 -12.77 -12.22 -2.48
C THR A 215 -12.08 -10.88 -2.22
N GLY A 216 -10.73 -10.88 -2.23
CA GLY A 216 -9.93 -9.68 -2.00
C GLY A 216 -9.82 -9.26 -0.54
N ARG A 217 -10.05 -10.16 0.41
CA ARG A 217 -9.93 -9.86 1.83
C ARG A 217 -8.49 -9.81 2.34
N GLY A 218 -7.51 -10.13 1.50
CA GLY A 218 -6.10 -9.99 1.80
C GLY A 218 -5.42 -11.27 2.29
N CYS A 219 -4.35 -11.11 3.08
CA CYS A 219 -3.43 -12.19 3.41
C CYS A 219 -4.08 -13.34 4.17
N GLU A 220 -4.95 -13.06 5.14
CA GLU A 220 -5.58 -14.16 5.90
C GLU A 220 -6.46 -15.03 5.03
N GLU A 221 -7.27 -14.45 4.13
CA GLU A 221 -8.06 -15.21 3.18
C GLU A 221 -7.18 -16.00 2.22
N TYR A 222 -6.10 -15.38 1.72
CA TYR A 222 -5.15 -16.03 0.80
C TYR A 222 -4.54 -17.30 1.40
N PHE A 223 -4.18 -17.27 2.68
CA PHE A 223 -3.57 -18.40 3.39
C PHE A 223 -4.57 -19.27 4.18
N HIS A 224 -5.86 -18.99 4.15
CA HIS A 224 -6.90 -19.67 4.96
C HIS A 224 -6.60 -19.60 6.46
N LEU A 225 -6.23 -18.41 6.94
CA LEU A 225 -5.84 -18.12 8.33
C LEU A 225 -6.74 -17.05 8.96
N GLU A 226 -8.01 -17.01 8.59
CA GLU A 226 -8.95 -16.00 9.07
C GLU A 226 -9.01 -15.98 10.61
N GLY A 227 -8.81 -14.80 11.15
CA GLY A 227 -8.83 -14.59 12.60
C GLY A 227 -7.52 -14.87 13.33
N ARG A 228 -6.44 -15.24 12.65
CA ARG A 228 -5.16 -15.61 13.28
C ARG A 228 -4.25 -14.42 13.56
N THR A 229 -4.35 -13.36 12.81
CA THR A 229 -3.54 -12.15 13.04
C THR A 229 -4.22 -11.26 14.07
N ASP A 230 -3.49 -10.73 15.06
CA ASP A 230 -4.08 -9.87 16.09
C ASP A 230 -4.50 -8.49 15.51
N ILE A 231 -3.69 -7.95 14.61
CA ILE A 231 -3.83 -6.59 14.10
C ILE A 231 -3.74 -6.60 12.57
N LEU A 232 -4.87 -6.41 11.90
CA LEU A 232 -4.90 -6.17 10.46
C LEU A 232 -4.99 -4.65 10.22
N MET A 233 -3.91 -4.08 9.72
CA MET A 233 -3.85 -2.69 9.27
C MET A 233 -4.01 -2.66 7.76
N GLY A 234 -4.61 -1.61 7.22
CA GLY A 234 -4.68 -1.39 5.78
C GLY A 234 -4.96 0.06 5.40
N THR A 235 -5.03 0.33 4.10
CA THR A 235 -5.35 1.64 3.57
C THR A 235 -6.59 1.63 2.68
N LEU A 236 -7.32 2.73 2.69
CA LEU A 236 -8.47 2.98 1.82
C LEU A 236 -8.06 3.67 0.50
N SER A 237 -6.78 4.04 0.35
CA SER A 237 -6.30 4.88 -0.76
C SER A 237 -5.78 4.11 -1.98
N LYS A 238 -5.86 2.79 -1.98
CA LYS A 238 -5.38 1.93 -3.07
C LYS A 238 -6.53 1.19 -3.75
N ALA A 239 -6.69 -0.11 -3.57
CA ALA A 239 -7.77 -0.88 -4.20
C ALA A 239 -9.17 -0.33 -3.87
N VAL A 240 -9.39 0.18 -2.65
CA VAL A 240 -10.67 0.80 -2.24
C VAL A 240 -10.89 2.15 -2.95
N GLY A 241 -9.83 2.84 -3.39
CA GLY A 241 -9.94 4.04 -4.22
C GLY A 241 -10.49 5.30 -3.53
N ALA A 242 -10.32 5.41 -2.20
CA ALA A 242 -10.77 6.55 -1.40
C ALA A 242 -9.59 7.16 -0.61
N GLU A 243 -9.85 7.68 0.58
CA GLU A 243 -8.82 8.19 1.49
C GLU A 243 -8.98 7.55 2.87
N GLY A 244 -7.85 7.35 3.58
CA GLY A 244 -7.83 6.85 4.94
C GLY A 244 -6.93 5.64 5.15
N GLY A 245 -6.78 5.28 6.42
CA GLY A 245 -6.23 4.01 6.88
C GLY A 245 -7.21 3.36 7.84
N TYR A 246 -7.03 2.08 8.11
CA TYR A 246 -7.87 1.38 9.07
C TYR A 246 -7.07 0.33 9.84
N VAL A 247 -7.61 -0.05 10.99
CA VAL A 247 -7.17 -1.21 11.75
C VAL A 247 -8.38 -2.03 12.12
N CYS A 248 -8.31 -3.34 11.86
CA CYS A 248 -9.30 -4.32 12.24
C CYS A 248 -8.70 -5.31 13.25
N GLY A 249 -9.48 -5.73 14.23
CA GLY A 249 -9.06 -6.70 15.25
C GLY A 249 -10.14 -6.90 16.31
N SER A 250 -9.71 -7.24 17.53
CA SER A 250 -10.64 -7.37 18.66
C SER A 250 -11.26 -6.02 19.05
N ARG A 251 -12.40 -6.07 19.71
CA ARG A 251 -13.04 -4.87 20.28
C ARG A 251 -12.14 -4.18 21.29
N THR A 252 -11.45 -4.96 22.13
CA THR A 252 -10.48 -4.44 23.10
C THR A 252 -9.36 -3.65 22.42
N LEU A 253 -8.80 -4.15 21.33
CA LEU A 253 -7.77 -3.45 20.54
C LEU A 253 -8.30 -2.11 20.04
N THR A 254 -9.45 -2.11 19.35
CA THR A 254 -9.97 -0.90 18.71
C THR A 254 -10.39 0.16 19.74
N GLU A 255 -10.97 -0.24 20.88
CA GLU A 255 -11.24 0.66 21.99
C GLU A 255 -9.99 1.25 22.60
N TYR A 256 -8.94 0.42 22.76
CA TYR A 256 -7.65 0.89 23.27
C TYR A 256 -7.03 1.91 22.30
N LEU A 257 -7.02 1.65 21.00
CA LEU A 257 -6.52 2.57 19.99
C LEU A 257 -7.28 3.91 19.98
N LYS A 258 -8.61 3.87 20.06
CA LYS A 258 -9.46 5.08 20.18
C LYS A 258 -9.11 5.97 21.37
N ASN A 259 -8.59 5.39 22.44
CA ASN A 259 -8.24 6.10 23.67
C ASN A 259 -6.76 6.43 23.82
N LYS A 260 -5.86 5.83 23.02
CA LYS A 260 -4.42 5.96 23.22
C LYS A 260 -3.64 6.36 21.95
N ALA A 261 -4.12 6.02 20.75
CA ALA A 261 -3.40 6.31 19.52
C ALA A 261 -3.41 7.83 19.23
N ARG A 262 -2.24 8.45 19.30
CA ARG A 262 -2.11 9.91 19.16
C ARG A 262 -2.55 10.44 17.81
N SER A 263 -2.24 9.72 16.72
CA SER A 263 -2.64 10.10 15.37
C SER A 263 -4.17 10.01 15.15
N TYR A 264 -4.90 9.26 15.98
CA TYR A 264 -6.34 9.23 16.01
C TYR A 264 -6.93 10.38 16.86
N ILE A 265 -6.41 10.55 18.09
CA ILE A 265 -6.95 11.49 19.08
C ILE A 265 -6.75 12.94 18.63
N PHE A 266 -5.57 13.26 18.10
CA PHE A 266 -5.13 14.64 17.83
C PHE A 266 -5.23 15.05 16.35
N SER A 267 -5.88 14.23 15.52
CA SER A 267 -6.15 14.58 14.11
C SER A 267 -7.61 14.97 13.92
N THR A 268 -7.86 16.01 13.13
CA THR A 268 -9.19 16.26 12.56
C THR A 268 -9.57 15.07 11.70
N SER A 269 -10.80 14.56 11.83
CA SER A 269 -11.22 13.37 11.09
C SER A 269 -11.45 13.63 9.61
N LEU A 270 -11.45 12.56 8.82
CA LEU A 270 -11.74 12.61 7.39
C LEU A 270 -13.14 13.15 7.10
N SER A 271 -13.34 13.66 5.90
CA SER A 271 -14.61 14.21 5.47
C SER A 271 -15.71 13.13 5.35
N PRO A 272 -16.98 13.49 5.52
CA PRO A 272 -18.11 12.58 5.29
C PRO A 272 -18.07 11.94 3.89
N ALA A 273 -17.71 12.73 2.88
CA ALA A 273 -17.62 12.27 1.49
C ALA A 273 -16.56 11.18 1.30
N ALA A 274 -15.36 11.33 1.91
CA ALA A 274 -14.31 10.31 1.86
C ALA A 274 -14.75 9.00 2.55
N MET A 275 -15.43 9.11 3.71
CA MET A 275 -15.94 7.94 4.43
C MET A 275 -17.03 7.22 3.65
N ALA A 276 -17.95 7.97 3.04
CA ALA A 276 -18.98 7.41 2.19
C ALA A 276 -18.41 6.73 0.94
N ALA A 277 -17.42 7.34 0.29
CA ALA A 277 -16.71 6.76 -0.85
C ALA A 277 -16.09 5.42 -0.49
N ALA A 278 -15.32 5.37 0.60
CA ALA A 278 -14.66 4.16 1.07
C ALA A 278 -15.65 3.04 1.39
N LYS A 279 -16.76 3.37 2.09
CA LYS A 279 -17.82 2.41 2.39
C LYS A 279 -18.42 1.83 1.12
N ARG A 280 -18.81 2.69 0.16
CA ARG A 280 -19.43 2.22 -1.09
C ARG A 280 -18.47 1.39 -1.93
N ALA A 281 -17.20 1.76 -1.95
CA ALA A 281 -16.17 0.99 -2.64
C ALA A 281 -15.99 -0.42 -2.04
N LEU A 282 -15.98 -0.56 -0.72
CA LEU A 282 -15.94 -1.87 -0.04
C LEU A 282 -17.16 -2.73 -0.41
N GLU A 283 -18.35 -2.14 -0.40
CA GLU A 283 -19.58 -2.83 -0.83
C GLU A 283 -19.47 -3.33 -2.28
N LEU A 284 -18.88 -2.52 -3.18
CA LEU A 284 -18.67 -2.91 -4.57
C LEU A 284 -17.65 -4.04 -4.72
N ILE A 285 -16.64 -4.13 -3.87
CA ILE A 285 -15.71 -5.27 -3.87
C ILE A 285 -16.46 -6.57 -3.52
N GLU A 286 -17.37 -6.50 -2.54
CA GLU A 286 -18.21 -7.65 -2.15
C GLU A 286 -19.27 -7.99 -3.20
N GLU A 287 -19.92 -7.00 -3.81
CA GLU A 287 -20.98 -7.15 -4.82
C GLU A 287 -20.43 -7.60 -6.18
N GLU A 288 -19.18 -7.29 -6.50
CA GLU A 288 -18.55 -7.47 -7.81
C GLU A 288 -17.24 -8.25 -7.71
N PRO A 289 -17.24 -9.53 -7.32
CA PRO A 289 -16.03 -10.34 -7.16
C PRO A 289 -15.23 -10.46 -8.46
N TRP A 290 -15.87 -10.28 -9.61
CA TRP A 290 -15.20 -10.25 -10.91
C TRP A 290 -14.05 -9.26 -10.99
N ARG A 291 -14.04 -8.19 -10.17
CA ARG A 291 -12.94 -7.21 -10.17
C ARG A 291 -11.65 -7.82 -9.65
N VAL A 292 -11.73 -8.61 -8.58
CA VAL A 292 -10.58 -9.31 -8.02
C VAL A 292 -10.13 -10.42 -8.97
N GLU A 293 -11.08 -11.22 -9.48
CA GLU A 293 -10.81 -12.28 -10.47
C GLU A 293 -10.12 -11.71 -11.72
N LYS A 294 -10.65 -10.59 -12.26
CA LYS A 294 -10.09 -9.95 -13.44
C LYS A 294 -8.70 -9.37 -13.19
N LEU A 295 -8.45 -8.83 -12.01
CA LEU A 295 -7.13 -8.36 -11.62
C LEU A 295 -6.12 -9.53 -11.63
N GLN A 296 -6.50 -10.69 -11.06
CA GLN A 296 -5.64 -11.89 -11.06
C GLN A 296 -5.39 -12.43 -12.48
N GLU A 297 -6.42 -12.46 -13.33
CA GLU A 297 -6.24 -12.80 -14.75
C GLU A 297 -5.25 -11.85 -15.45
N ASN A 298 -5.37 -10.54 -15.20
CA ASN A 298 -4.50 -9.53 -15.77
C ASN A 298 -3.05 -9.67 -15.29
N ILE A 299 -2.82 -10.04 -14.02
CA ILE A 299 -1.50 -10.31 -13.46
C ILE A 299 -0.84 -11.48 -14.20
N CYS A 300 -1.53 -12.62 -14.25
CA CYS A 300 -1.05 -13.81 -14.95
C CYS A 300 -0.75 -13.54 -16.43
N LEU A 301 -1.66 -12.85 -17.11
CA LEU A 301 -1.52 -12.49 -18.52
C LEU A 301 -0.31 -11.60 -18.76
N PHE A 302 -0.16 -10.54 -17.97
CA PHE A 302 0.92 -9.56 -18.16
C PHE A 302 2.30 -10.18 -17.91
N CYS A 303 2.45 -10.97 -16.85
CA CYS A 303 3.66 -11.75 -16.60
C CYS A 303 3.98 -12.73 -17.74
N HIS A 304 2.95 -13.38 -18.29
CA HIS A 304 3.12 -14.27 -19.45
C HIS A 304 3.60 -13.49 -20.68
N CYS A 305 2.94 -12.38 -21.04
CA CYS A 305 3.33 -11.54 -22.17
C CYS A 305 4.76 -10.99 -22.04
N LEU A 306 5.16 -10.54 -20.85
CA LEU A 306 6.53 -10.08 -20.61
C LEU A 306 7.54 -11.20 -20.88
N ARG A 307 7.30 -12.42 -20.39
CA ARG A 307 8.19 -13.57 -20.63
C ARG A 307 8.25 -13.98 -22.10
N GLU A 308 7.14 -13.90 -22.85
CA GLU A 308 7.12 -14.16 -24.30
C GLU A 308 8.03 -13.18 -25.07
N HIS A 309 8.18 -11.95 -24.57
CA HIS A 309 9.10 -10.93 -25.11
C HIS A 309 10.50 -10.94 -24.46
N GLY A 310 10.85 -12.00 -23.70
CA GLY A 310 12.18 -12.14 -23.11
C GLY A 310 12.46 -11.28 -21.87
N VAL A 311 11.41 -10.71 -21.28
CA VAL A 311 11.52 -9.93 -20.03
C VAL A 311 11.11 -10.84 -18.87
N GLU A 312 12.04 -11.08 -17.94
CA GLU A 312 11.74 -11.84 -16.72
C GLU A 312 10.74 -11.08 -15.86
N ALA A 313 9.60 -11.70 -15.57
CA ALA A 313 8.57 -11.16 -14.71
C ALA A 313 7.76 -12.30 -14.08
N GLU A 314 7.60 -12.20 -12.78
CA GLU A 314 6.75 -13.08 -12.00
C GLU A 314 6.14 -12.28 -10.83
N SER A 315 4.84 -12.46 -10.59
CA SER A 315 4.15 -11.88 -9.45
C SER A 315 2.81 -12.59 -9.24
N GLU A 316 2.39 -12.69 -7.99
CA GLU A 316 1.06 -13.12 -7.58
C GLU A 316 0.18 -11.93 -7.17
N THR A 317 0.72 -10.71 -7.28
CA THR A 317 0.04 -9.47 -6.87
C THR A 317 -0.02 -8.46 -8.02
N ALA A 318 -0.75 -7.38 -7.81
CA ALA A 318 -0.90 -6.32 -8.81
C ALA A 318 0.38 -5.52 -9.09
N ILE A 319 1.47 -5.80 -8.39
CA ILE A 319 2.76 -5.13 -8.52
C ILE A 319 3.71 -6.06 -9.26
N ILE A 320 4.13 -5.67 -10.45
CA ILE A 320 5.06 -6.45 -11.26
C ILE A 320 6.37 -5.65 -11.42
N PRO A 321 7.44 -6.03 -10.73
CA PRO A 321 8.76 -5.40 -10.88
C PRO A 321 9.41 -5.89 -12.18
N VAL A 322 9.74 -4.95 -13.07
CA VAL A 322 10.58 -5.21 -14.25
C VAL A 322 11.98 -4.70 -13.94
N ARG A 323 12.88 -5.59 -13.60
CA ARG A 323 14.24 -5.25 -13.14
C ARG A 323 15.09 -4.75 -14.32
N ILE A 324 15.68 -3.58 -14.17
CA ILE A 324 16.57 -2.96 -15.18
C ILE A 324 18.03 -2.96 -14.70
N GLY A 325 18.24 -2.76 -13.39
CA GLY A 325 19.55 -2.72 -12.74
C GLY A 325 20.13 -1.31 -12.65
N GLU A 326 20.57 -0.72 -13.74
CA GLU A 326 21.24 0.59 -13.77
C GLU A 326 20.20 1.74 -13.75
N GLU A 327 20.44 2.75 -12.90
CA GLU A 327 19.47 3.82 -12.63
C GLU A 327 19.19 4.71 -13.87
N GLY A 328 20.25 5.07 -14.61
CA GLY A 328 20.13 5.92 -15.80
C GLY A 328 19.40 5.19 -16.92
N MET A 329 19.64 3.90 -17.08
CA MET A 329 18.93 3.07 -18.03
C MET A 329 17.44 2.96 -17.67
N ALA A 330 17.09 2.71 -16.41
CA ALA A 330 15.71 2.64 -15.97
C ALA A 330 14.94 3.94 -16.25
N VAL A 331 15.59 5.10 -16.08
CA VAL A 331 15.00 6.41 -16.41
C VAL A 331 14.77 6.52 -17.92
N LYS A 332 15.75 6.21 -18.77
CA LYS A 332 15.62 6.25 -20.23
C LYS A 332 14.49 5.36 -20.74
N VAL A 333 14.42 4.12 -20.23
CA VAL A 333 13.33 3.18 -20.55
C VAL A 333 11.97 3.74 -20.16
N SER A 334 11.84 4.29 -18.95
CA SER A 334 10.60 4.93 -18.48
C SER A 334 10.20 6.12 -19.37
N GLU A 335 11.16 6.99 -19.77
CA GLU A 335 10.91 8.13 -20.65
C GLU A 335 10.44 7.67 -22.03
N ARG A 336 11.10 6.65 -22.60
CA ARG A 336 10.71 6.05 -23.87
C ARG A 336 9.28 5.50 -23.85
N LEU A 337 8.91 4.79 -22.79
CA LEU A 337 7.55 4.28 -22.58
C LEU A 337 6.53 5.41 -22.47
N MET A 338 6.86 6.47 -21.76
CA MET A 338 5.97 7.65 -21.68
C MET A 338 5.79 8.34 -23.05
N GLU A 339 6.79 8.36 -23.92
CA GLU A 339 6.67 8.82 -25.30
C GLU A 339 5.73 7.94 -26.13
N GLN A 340 5.67 6.65 -25.86
CA GLN A 340 4.80 5.68 -26.51
C GLN A 340 3.37 5.62 -25.93
N GLY A 341 3.08 6.40 -24.86
CA GLY A 341 1.75 6.43 -24.26
C GLY A 341 1.57 5.48 -23.06
N PHE A 342 2.65 4.92 -22.51
CA PHE A 342 2.60 4.06 -21.32
C PHE A 342 3.18 4.79 -20.11
N PHE A 343 2.36 4.95 -19.06
CA PHE A 343 2.79 5.65 -17.84
C PHE A 343 3.34 4.63 -16.83
N ILE A 344 4.65 4.39 -16.87
CA ILE A 344 5.37 3.49 -15.95
C ILE A 344 6.61 4.21 -15.43
N PRO A 345 6.65 4.64 -14.15
CA PRO A 345 7.80 5.34 -13.61
C PRO A 345 8.97 4.38 -13.30
N ALA A 346 10.17 4.88 -13.46
CA ALA A 346 11.36 4.21 -12.95
C ALA A 346 11.45 4.37 -11.41
N ILE A 347 11.66 3.26 -10.73
CA ILE A 347 12.00 3.20 -9.30
C ILE A 347 13.49 3.02 -9.17
N ARG A 348 14.13 3.86 -8.34
CA ARG A 348 15.58 3.90 -8.18
C ARG A 348 15.95 4.28 -6.74
N TYR A 349 17.24 4.30 -6.45
CA TYR A 349 17.73 4.79 -5.17
C TYR A 349 17.13 6.17 -4.81
N PRO A 350 16.77 6.43 -3.53
CA PRO A 350 16.94 5.56 -2.36
C PRO A 350 15.76 4.60 -2.10
N THR A 351 14.77 4.49 -2.99
CA THR A 351 13.60 3.62 -2.81
C THR A 351 13.97 2.14 -2.92
N VAL A 352 14.92 1.82 -3.79
CA VAL A 352 15.58 0.50 -3.92
C VAL A 352 17.09 0.69 -3.78
N LYS A 353 17.84 -0.39 -3.59
CA LYS A 353 19.32 -0.34 -3.49
C LYS A 353 19.92 0.13 -4.82
N ARG A 354 21.15 0.66 -4.77
CA ARG A 354 21.89 1.03 -6.00
C ARG A 354 22.14 -0.20 -6.85
N GLY A 355 21.92 -0.06 -8.16
CA GLY A 355 22.04 -1.18 -9.11
C GLY A 355 20.79 -2.10 -9.14
N GLU A 356 19.74 -1.77 -8.42
CA GLU A 356 18.49 -2.52 -8.39
C GLU A 356 17.32 -1.68 -8.96
N ALA A 357 17.62 -0.71 -9.82
CA ALA A 357 16.58 0.10 -10.44
C ALA A 357 15.64 -0.75 -11.31
N MET A 358 14.35 -0.39 -11.31
CA MET A 358 13.31 -1.14 -12.01
C MET A 358 12.19 -0.23 -12.52
N LEU A 359 11.41 -0.75 -13.45
CA LEU A 359 10.07 -0.25 -13.70
C LEU A 359 9.12 -0.99 -12.74
N ARG A 360 8.31 -0.27 -12.00
CA ARG A 360 7.27 -0.85 -11.16
C ARG A 360 5.93 -0.75 -11.88
N ALA A 361 5.59 -1.79 -12.63
CA ALA A 361 4.26 -1.88 -13.22
C ALA A 361 3.22 -2.20 -12.15
N ALA A 362 2.09 -1.49 -12.19
CA ALA A 362 0.96 -1.72 -11.32
C ALA A 362 -0.30 -1.89 -12.17
N LEU A 363 -0.98 -3.02 -12.01
CA LEU A 363 -2.13 -3.38 -12.83
C LEU A 363 -3.46 -2.98 -12.20
N MET A 364 -4.45 -2.76 -13.05
CA MET A 364 -5.83 -2.55 -12.67
C MET A 364 -6.73 -3.65 -13.26
N ALA A 365 -7.82 -3.94 -12.57
CA ALA A 365 -8.85 -4.88 -13.04
C ALA A 365 -9.45 -4.48 -14.40
N THR A 366 -9.45 -3.18 -14.72
CA THR A 366 -10.04 -2.62 -15.95
C THR A 366 -9.09 -2.55 -17.13
N HIS A 367 -7.81 -2.91 -16.97
CA HIS A 367 -6.92 -3.08 -18.13
C HIS A 367 -7.43 -4.18 -19.04
N THR A 368 -7.40 -3.95 -20.34
CA THR A 368 -7.77 -4.96 -21.35
C THR A 368 -6.58 -5.86 -21.69
N LYS A 369 -6.88 -6.99 -22.26
CA LYS A 369 -5.88 -7.97 -22.72
C LYS A 369 -4.96 -7.36 -23.79
N GLU A 370 -5.54 -6.63 -24.72
CA GLU A 370 -4.84 -5.96 -25.83
C GLU A 370 -3.88 -4.90 -25.30
N GLU A 371 -4.30 -4.11 -24.32
CA GLU A 371 -3.47 -3.08 -23.67
C GLU A 371 -2.28 -3.69 -22.95
N LEU A 372 -2.50 -4.77 -22.19
CA LEU A 372 -1.44 -5.45 -21.45
C LEU A 372 -0.43 -6.10 -22.40
N SER A 373 -0.89 -6.75 -23.47
CA SER A 373 0.00 -7.30 -24.51
C SER A 373 0.83 -6.20 -25.19
N ALA A 374 0.20 -5.09 -25.56
CA ALA A 374 0.91 -3.96 -26.16
C ALA A 374 1.94 -3.33 -25.19
N ALA A 375 1.59 -3.20 -23.91
CA ALA A 375 2.50 -2.69 -22.90
C ALA A 375 3.71 -3.61 -22.68
N ALA A 376 3.51 -4.93 -22.65
CA ALA A 376 4.60 -5.89 -22.52
C ALA A 376 5.58 -5.83 -23.70
N ALA A 377 5.06 -5.76 -24.94
CA ALA A 377 5.88 -5.58 -26.13
C ALA A 377 6.66 -4.26 -26.10
N ALA A 378 6.00 -3.15 -25.73
CA ALA A 378 6.64 -1.85 -25.63
C ALA A 378 7.75 -1.80 -24.57
N ILE A 379 7.57 -2.48 -23.43
CA ILE A 379 8.59 -2.59 -22.38
C ILE A 379 9.84 -3.30 -22.93
N ALA A 380 9.68 -4.44 -23.61
CA ALA A 380 10.79 -5.18 -24.20
C ALA A 380 11.53 -4.34 -25.25
N GLU A 381 10.79 -3.72 -26.19
CA GLU A 381 11.36 -2.84 -27.21
C GLU A 381 12.13 -1.67 -26.58
N ALA A 382 11.57 -1.04 -25.55
CA ALA A 382 12.22 0.10 -24.88
C ALA A 382 13.51 -0.32 -24.15
N ILE A 383 13.52 -1.52 -23.54
CA ILE A 383 14.72 -2.08 -22.89
C ILE A 383 15.81 -2.34 -23.94
N ASP A 384 15.49 -3.01 -25.04
CA ASP A 384 16.46 -3.33 -26.10
C ASP A 384 17.00 -2.05 -26.74
N TYR A 385 16.14 -1.12 -27.11
CA TYR A 385 16.55 0.17 -27.64
C TYR A 385 17.53 0.92 -26.73
N CYS A 386 17.27 0.94 -25.42
CA CYS A 386 18.13 1.63 -24.46
C CYS A 386 19.43 0.89 -24.13
N ARG A 387 19.53 -0.44 -24.44
CA ARG A 387 20.79 -1.19 -24.34
C ARG A 387 21.76 -0.88 -25.47
N ASP A 388 21.23 -0.57 -26.66
CA ASP A 388 22.02 -0.30 -27.86
C ASP A 388 22.48 1.16 -27.95
N CYS A 389 21.97 2.07 -27.06
CA CYS A 389 22.32 3.49 -26.98
C CYS A 389 23.25 3.82 -25.80
#